data_b05077dea46bbab40361e2986de41f9a
#
_entry.id   b05077dea46bbab40361e2986de41f9a
#
_cell.length_a   1.000
_cell.length_b   1.000
_cell.length_c   1.000
_cell.angle_alpha   90.00
_cell.angle_beta   90.00
_cell.angle_gamma   90.00
#
_symmetry.space_group_name_H-M   'P 1'
#
loop_
_entity.id
_entity.type
_entity.pdbx_description
1 polymer ?
#
loop_
_entity_poly.entity_id
_entity_poly.type
_entity_poly.pdbx_seq_one_letter_code
_entity_poly.pdbx_strand_id
1 'polypeptide(L)'
;MALRHFLSLTDLNTGELQGIIENAVAGKQRLLNGDIQQTLKGKVLAMIFEKSSTRTRVSFETAMAQLGGHAIFLSPDDTQLGRGEPVEDTARVLSRMVDCIMIRTFEHIKLQRFADHSDVPVINGLSDTFHPCQLLADMQTYYEHRGSIKGKTVAWLGDGNNMCHSYITAASLFDFHLKIASPEQYRPDAKILRSAGNHVELHTDPETAIKNADLVVTDVWASMGQEAETESRRSIFRPYQVNTGLMSLAKQKALFMHCLPAHRGDEVTADVIDGPQSVVWDEAGNRLHSQKALLEFLLQ
;
A
#
# COMPACT_ATOMS: atom_id res chain seq x y z
N MET A 1 5.13 -25.26 -6.04
CA MET A 1 5.79 -24.03 -6.52
C MET A 1 6.93 -23.67 -5.59
N ALA A 2 7.90 -22.85 -6.03
CA ALA A 2 8.88 -22.27 -5.10
C ALA A 2 8.18 -21.34 -4.11
N LEU A 3 8.59 -21.35 -2.85
CA LEU A 3 8.09 -20.44 -1.82
C LEU A 3 8.32 -18.99 -2.25
N ARG A 4 7.30 -18.16 -2.12
CA ARG A 4 7.32 -16.74 -2.50
C ARG A 4 6.79 -15.89 -1.37
N HIS A 5 7.46 -14.77 -1.12
CA HIS A 5 7.01 -13.76 -0.17
C HIS A 5 6.58 -12.50 -0.94
N PHE A 6 5.87 -11.60 -0.27
CA PHE A 6 5.47 -10.30 -0.81
C PHE A 6 5.77 -9.21 0.22
N LEU A 7 7.05 -8.81 0.29
CA LEU A 7 7.55 -7.81 1.24
C LEU A 7 7.59 -6.41 0.62
N SER A 8 7.78 -6.37 -0.70
CA SER A 8 7.75 -5.17 -1.53
C SER A 8 7.17 -5.51 -2.91
N LEU A 9 6.84 -4.50 -3.74
CA LEU A 9 6.40 -4.75 -5.11
C LEU A 9 7.48 -5.43 -5.97
N THR A 10 8.76 -5.21 -5.64
CA THR A 10 9.90 -5.77 -6.40
C THR A 10 10.08 -7.29 -6.22
N ASP A 11 9.35 -7.93 -5.30
CA ASP A 11 9.35 -9.38 -5.14
C ASP A 11 8.60 -10.10 -6.27
N LEU A 12 7.83 -9.34 -7.04
CA LEU A 12 7.08 -9.83 -8.19
C LEU A 12 7.50 -9.09 -9.46
N ASN A 13 7.43 -9.76 -10.60
CA ASN A 13 7.65 -9.10 -11.88
C ASN A 13 6.39 -8.37 -12.38
N THR A 14 6.57 -7.52 -13.40
CA THR A 14 5.49 -6.71 -13.99
C THR A 14 4.29 -7.55 -14.44
N GLY A 15 4.52 -8.71 -15.07
CA GLY A 15 3.44 -9.57 -15.54
C GLY A 15 2.64 -10.18 -14.39
N GLU A 16 3.30 -10.58 -13.31
CA GLU A 16 2.65 -11.11 -12.10
C GLU A 16 1.81 -10.04 -11.40
N LEU A 17 2.36 -8.84 -11.23
CA LEU A 17 1.62 -7.71 -10.65
C LEU A 17 0.40 -7.34 -11.49
N GLN A 18 0.55 -7.28 -12.80
CA GLN A 18 -0.56 -7.02 -13.72
C GLN A 18 -1.63 -8.12 -13.61
N GLY A 19 -1.22 -9.39 -13.57
CA GLY A 19 -2.14 -10.53 -13.40
C GLY A 19 -2.90 -10.48 -12.08
N ILE A 20 -2.25 -10.07 -10.98
CA ILE A 20 -2.92 -9.86 -9.68
C ILE A 20 -3.99 -8.77 -9.79
N ILE A 21 -3.69 -7.64 -10.45
CA ILE A 21 -4.65 -6.53 -10.62
C ILE A 21 -5.85 -6.98 -11.48
N GLU A 22 -5.60 -7.66 -12.60
CA GLU A 22 -6.66 -8.17 -13.46
C GLU A 22 -7.56 -9.20 -12.76
N ASN A 23 -6.95 -10.11 -11.99
CA ASN A 23 -7.67 -11.06 -11.15
C ASN A 23 -8.47 -10.37 -10.03
N ALA A 24 -7.94 -9.30 -9.43
CA ALA A 24 -8.65 -8.51 -8.43
C ALA A 24 -9.91 -7.85 -9.02
N VAL A 25 -9.79 -7.24 -10.20
CA VAL A 25 -10.94 -6.64 -10.93
C VAL A 25 -11.97 -7.71 -11.28
N ALA A 26 -11.54 -8.83 -11.87
CA ALA A 26 -12.43 -9.92 -12.22
C ALA A 26 -13.11 -10.55 -10.99
N GLY A 27 -12.35 -10.74 -9.90
CA GLY A 27 -12.87 -11.25 -8.63
C GLY A 27 -13.88 -10.31 -7.96
N LYS A 28 -13.67 -8.99 -8.05
CA LYS A 28 -14.62 -7.97 -7.61
C LYS A 28 -15.94 -8.08 -8.38
N GLN A 29 -15.88 -8.21 -9.69
CA GLN A 29 -17.08 -8.35 -10.53
C GLN A 29 -17.84 -9.67 -10.23
N ARG A 30 -17.13 -10.79 -10.04
CA ARG A 30 -17.75 -12.06 -9.62
C ARG A 30 -18.48 -11.90 -8.30
N LEU A 31 -17.84 -11.28 -7.31
CA LEU A 31 -18.46 -11.07 -5.99
C LEU A 31 -19.72 -10.20 -6.09
N LEU A 32 -19.71 -9.12 -6.89
CA LEU A 32 -20.88 -8.26 -7.11
C LEU A 32 -22.04 -9.00 -7.77
N ASN A 33 -21.73 -10.02 -8.58
CA ASN A 33 -22.72 -10.89 -9.21
C ASN A 33 -23.17 -12.06 -8.30
N GLY A 34 -22.70 -12.12 -7.05
CA GLY A 34 -23.04 -13.19 -6.09
C GLY A 34 -22.26 -14.50 -6.31
N ASP A 35 -21.27 -14.53 -7.20
CA ASP A 35 -20.39 -15.67 -7.42
C ASP A 35 -19.22 -15.64 -6.43
N ILE A 36 -19.36 -16.39 -5.33
CA ILE A 36 -18.35 -16.51 -4.28
C ILE A 36 -17.56 -17.80 -4.49
N GLN A 37 -16.31 -17.66 -4.88
CA GLN A 37 -15.40 -18.80 -5.11
C GLN A 37 -14.54 -19.04 -3.86
N GLN A 38 -14.66 -20.23 -3.27
CA GLN A 38 -13.91 -20.64 -2.08
C GLN A 38 -12.58 -21.32 -2.46
N THR A 39 -11.72 -20.59 -3.18
CA THR A 39 -10.46 -21.08 -3.73
C THR A 39 -9.41 -21.44 -2.68
N LEU A 40 -9.52 -20.91 -1.47
CA LEU A 40 -8.61 -21.15 -0.34
C LEU A 40 -9.31 -21.90 0.79
N LYS A 41 -10.25 -22.79 0.47
CA LYS A 41 -10.95 -23.60 1.48
C LYS A 41 -9.96 -24.40 2.32
N GLY A 42 -10.06 -24.22 3.66
CA GLY A 42 -9.21 -24.89 4.64
C GLY A 42 -7.84 -24.26 4.87
N LYS A 43 -7.48 -23.20 4.12
CA LYS A 43 -6.25 -22.44 4.33
C LYS A 43 -6.37 -21.48 5.51
N VAL A 44 -5.25 -21.25 6.21
CA VAL A 44 -5.16 -20.40 7.40
C VAL A 44 -4.12 -19.30 7.19
N LEU A 45 -4.53 -18.06 7.43
CA LEU A 45 -3.66 -16.87 7.45
C LEU A 45 -3.45 -16.44 8.91
N ALA A 46 -2.20 -16.39 9.38
CA ALA A 46 -1.85 -15.68 10.61
C ALA A 46 -1.56 -14.22 10.32
N MET A 47 -2.16 -13.29 11.08
CA MET A 47 -1.98 -11.86 10.93
C MET A 47 -1.34 -11.26 12.18
N ILE A 48 -0.07 -10.90 12.11
CA ILE A 48 0.68 -10.27 13.21
C ILE A 48 0.62 -8.74 13.06
N PHE A 49 0.11 -8.05 14.08
CA PHE A 49 -0.02 -6.61 14.09
C PHE A 49 0.78 -5.99 15.24
N GLU A 50 1.89 -5.37 14.95
CA GLU A 50 2.61 -4.51 15.90
C GLU A 50 2.13 -3.05 15.85
N LYS A 51 1.47 -2.66 14.75
CA LYS A 51 0.74 -1.40 14.58
C LYS A 51 -0.73 -1.72 14.30
N SER A 52 -1.65 -1.12 15.02
CA SER A 52 -3.08 -1.30 14.78
C SER A 52 -3.51 -0.81 13.39
N SER A 53 -4.48 -1.46 12.79
CA SER A 53 -5.08 -1.04 11.52
C SER A 53 -6.43 -1.69 11.30
N THR A 54 -7.48 -0.90 11.30
CA THR A 54 -8.84 -1.36 10.97
C THR A 54 -8.93 -1.87 9.54
N ARG A 55 -8.45 -1.08 8.57
CA ARG A 55 -8.55 -1.42 7.14
C ARG A 55 -7.81 -2.71 6.79
N THR A 56 -6.57 -2.85 7.21
CA THR A 56 -5.77 -4.05 6.94
C THR A 56 -6.38 -5.28 7.59
N ARG A 57 -6.84 -5.17 8.84
CA ARG A 57 -7.48 -6.28 9.55
C ARG A 57 -8.76 -6.72 8.84
N VAL A 58 -9.70 -5.78 8.64
CA VAL A 58 -11.00 -6.09 8.03
C VAL A 58 -10.83 -6.64 6.61
N SER A 59 -9.93 -6.06 5.79
CA SER A 59 -9.75 -6.52 4.41
C SER A 59 -9.18 -7.94 4.34
N PHE A 60 -8.18 -8.30 5.14
CA PHE A 60 -7.62 -9.66 5.14
C PHE A 60 -8.56 -10.69 5.78
N GLU A 61 -9.22 -10.38 6.91
CA GLU A 61 -10.21 -11.27 7.52
C GLU A 61 -11.36 -11.55 6.56
N THR A 62 -11.91 -10.49 5.92
CA THR A 62 -12.97 -10.64 4.92
C THR A 62 -12.50 -11.39 3.68
N ALA A 63 -11.26 -11.13 3.21
CA ALA A 63 -10.68 -11.85 2.08
C ALA A 63 -10.64 -13.35 2.35
N MET A 64 -10.05 -13.77 3.47
CA MET A 64 -9.96 -15.19 3.84
C MET A 64 -11.35 -15.82 4.01
N ALA A 65 -12.28 -15.15 4.68
CA ALA A 65 -13.64 -15.65 4.86
C ALA A 65 -14.35 -15.88 3.51
N GLN A 66 -14.25 -14.93 2.56
CA GLN A 66 -14.85 -15.06 1.23
C GLN A 66 -14.17 -16.12 0.36
N LEU A 67 -12.86 -16.37 0.56
CA LEU A 67 -12.11 -17.41 -0.14
C LEU A 67 -12.26 -18.81 0.52
N GLY A 68 -13.08 -18.92 1.59
CA GLY A 68 -13.35 -20.20 2.30
C GLY A 68 -12.23 -20.61 3.26
N GLY A 69 -11.27 -19.74 3.51
CA GLY A 69 -10.20 -19.91 4.49
C GLY A 69 -10.53 -19.30 5.85
N HIS A 70 -9.52 -19.24 6.70
CA HIS A 70 -9.62 -18.67 8.05
C HIS A 70 -8.47 -17.68 8.30
N ALA A 71 -8.71 -16.62 9.07
CA ALA A 71 -7.70 -15.67 9.51
C ALA A 71 -7.60 -15.66 11.03
N ILE A 72 -6.36 -15.69 11.56
CA ILE A 72 -6.06 -15.58 12.98
C ILE A 72 -5.41 -14.23 13.23
N PHE A 73 -6.01 -13.41 14.06
CA PHE A 73 -5.44 -12.13 14.47
C PHE A 73 -4.55 -12.32 15.69
N LEU A 74 -3.33 -11.79 15.61
CA LEU A 74 -2.32 -11.85 16.67
C LEU A 74 -1.82 -10.42 16.97
N SER A 75 -2.12 -9.93 18.17
CA SER A 75 -1.57 -8.66 18.68
C SER A 75 -0.22 -8.91 19.39
N PRO A 76 0.57 -7.86 19.70
CA PRO A 76 1.78 -8.03 20.51
C PRO A 76 1.52 -8.66 21.88
N ASP A 77 0.35 -8.37 22.47
CA ASP A 77 -0.05 -8.90 23.77
C ASP A 77 -0.39 -10.40 23.70
N ASP A 78 -0.81 -10.89 22.54
CA ASP A 78 -1.19 -12.28 22.28
C ASP A 78 -0.02 -13.16 21.86
N THR A 79 1.15 -12.56 21.55
CA THR A 79 2.31 -13.26 21.00
C THR A 79 3.51 -13.23 21.93
N GLN A 80 4.38 -14.24 21.81
CA GLN A 80 5.66 -14.27 22.53
C GLN A 80 6.68 -13.25 21.92
N LEU A 81 6.46 -12.74 20.71
CA LEU A 81 7.24 -11.66 20.11
C LEU A 81 7.28 -10.41 21.02
N GLY A 82 6.14 -10.07 21.62
CA GLY A 82 6.05 -8.99 22.62
C GLY A 82 6.77 -9.31 23.95
N ARG A 83 7.18 -10.56 24.15
CA ARG A 83 7.86 -11.05 25.36
C ARG A 83 9.33 -11.44 25.12
N GLY A 84 9.88 -11.07 23.94
CA GLY A 84 11.30 -11.26 23.63
C GLY A 84 11.64 -12.59 22.93
N GLU A 85 10.66 -13.33 22.39
CA GLU A 85 10.95 -14.46 21.50
C GLU A 85 11.63 -13.97 20.22
N PRO A 86 12.70 -14.61 19.75
CA PRO A 86 13.33 -14.28 18.49
C PRO A 86 12.34 -14.39 17.31
N VAL A 87 12.41 -13.44 16.39
CA VAL A 87 11.56 -13.40 15.19
C VAL A 87 11.66 -14.70 14.39
N GLU A 88 12.86 -15.25 14.29
CA GLU A 88 13.19 -16.49 13.58
C GLU A 88 12.47 -17.71 14.17
N ASP A 89 12.35 -17.76 15.49
CA ASP A 89 11.69 -18.89 16.17
C ASP A 89 10.18 -18.81 15.99
N THR A 90 9.60 -17.61 16.13
CA THR A 90 8.17 -17.39 15.81
C THR A 90 7.87 -17.75 14.35
N ALA A 91 8.74 -17.40 13.40
CA ALA A 91 8.58 -17.75 11.99
C ALA A 91 8.54 -19.26 11.77
N ARG A 92 9.49 -20.00 12.34
CA ARG A 92 9.56 -21.49 12.27
C ARG A 92 8.35 -22.16 12.89
N VAL A 93 7.90 -21.67 14.06
CA VAL A 93 6.74 -22.23 14.76
C VAL A 93 5.46 -22.00 13.98
N LEU A 94 5.18 -20.77 13.55
CA LEU A 94 3.95 -20.45 12.82
C LEU A 94 3.90 -21.15 11.46
N SER A 95 5.03 -21.30 10.78
CA SER A 95 5.10 -22.01 9.48
C SER A 95 4.68 -23.48 9.57
N ARG A 96 4.65 -24.07 10.77
CA ARG A 96 4.17 -25.46 11.00
C ARG A 96 2.66 -25.54 11.23
N MET A 97 1.98 -24.38 11.37
CA MET A 97 0.59 -24.34 11.83
C MET A 97 -0.34 -23.62 10.84
N VAL A 98 0.20 -22.74 10.00
CA VAL A 98 -0.58 -21.92 9.08
C VAL A 98 -0.04 -22.00 7.65
N ASP A 99 -0.82 -21.54 6.67
CA ASP A 99 -0.44 -21.58 5.25
C ASP A 99 0.16 -20.26 4.74
N CYS A 100 -0.07 -19.16 5.45
CA CYS A 100 0.43 -17.83 5.09
C CYS A 100 0.53 -16.96 6.35
N ILE A 101 1.46 -16.01 6.34
CA ILE A 101 1.65 -15.07 7.44
C ILE A 101 1.64 -13.64 6.88
N MET A 102 0.81 -12.75 7.44
CA MET A 102 0.84 -11.32 7.17
C MET A 102 1.38 -10.61 8.40
N ILE A 103 2.32 -9.68 8.19
CA ILE A 103 2.93 -8.91 9.28
C ILE A 103 2.78 -7.42 8.99
N ARG A 104 2.30 -6.68 9.99
CA ARG A 104 2.31 -5.22 10.03
C ARG A 104 3.18 -4.77 11.18
N THR A 105 4.33 -4.18 10.86
CA THR A 105 5.40 -3.87 11.81
C THR A 105 5.99 -2.49 11.57
N PHE A 106 7.01 -2.12 12.33
CA PHE A 106 7.83 -0.93 12.13
C PHE A 106 9.00 -1.24 11.18
N GLU A 107 10.00 -1.93 11.64
CA GLU A 107 11.26 -2.17 10.93
C GLU A 107 11.11 -3.18 9.79
N HIS A 108 11.43 -2.76 8.57
CA HIS A 108 11.38 -3.65 7.40
C HIS A 108 12.34 -4.82 7.49
N ILE A 109 13.51 -4.63 8.13
CA ILE A 109 14.49 -5.71 8.34
C ILE A 109 13.93 -6.87 9.17
N LYS A 110 13.02 -6.57 10.11
CA LYS A 110 12.33 -7.59 10.89
C LYS A 110 11.47 -8.50 10.00
N LEU A 111 10.79 -7.91 9.02
CA LEU A 111 10.03 -8.63 8.01
C LEU A 111 10.90 -9.55 7.17
N GLN A 112 12.06 -9.08 6.72
CA GLN A 112 13.02 -9.89 5.94
C GLN A 112 13.51 -11.08 6.77
N ARG A 113 13.96 -10.84 8.03
CA ARG A 113 14.38 -11.92 8.94
C ARG A 113 13.27 -12.94 9.17
N PHE A 114 12.03 -12.51 9.27
CA PHE A 114 10.88 -13.39 9.40
C PHE A 114 10.68 -14.25 8.15
N ALA A 115 10.74 -13.64 6.97
CA ALA A 115 10.62 -14.34 5.69
C ALA A 115 11.74 -15.35 5.45
N ASP A 116 12.98 -14.99 5.79
CA ASP A 116 14.16 -15.87 5.64
C ASP A 116 14.06 -17.17 6.45
N HIS A 117 13.18 -17.22 7.48
CA HIS A 117 12.99 -18.36 8.36
C HIS A 117 11.58 -18.97 8.31
N SER A 118 10.77 -18.51 7.36
CA SER A 118 9.41 -19.00 7.14
C SER A 118 9.35 -20.03 6.02
N ASP A 119 8.70 -21.16 6.27
CA ASP A 119 8.39 -22.19 5.28
C ASP A 119 7.08 -21.92 4.51
N VAL A 120 6.41 -20.79 4.80
CA VAL A 120 5.16 -20.34 4.16
C VAL A 120 5.27 -18.91 3.68
N PRO A 121 4.43 -18.46 2.71
CA PRO A 121 4.44 -17.09 2.25
C PRO A 121 4.30 -16.05 3.36
N VAL A 122 5.12 -15.00 3.30
CA VAL A 122 5.04 -13.83 4.20
C VAL A 122 4.63 -12.61 3.40
N ILE A 123 3.62 -11.88 3.90
CA ILE A 123 3.06 -10.68 3.29
C ILE A 123 3.38 -9.47 4.17
N ASN A 124 3.93 -8.42 3.58
CA ASN A 124 4.08 -7.11 4.21
C ASN A 124 2.73 -6.38 4.24
N GLY A 125 2.06 -6.37 5.38
CA GLY A 125 0.84 -5.59 5.62
C GLY A 125 1.10 -4.08 5.72
N LEU A 126 2.27 -3.70 6.18
CA LEU A 126 2.92 -2.38 6.19
C LEU A 126 4.22 -2.47 7.01
N SER A 127 5.26 -1.81 6.54
CA SER A 127 6.46 -1.48 7.32
C SER A 127 6.80 0.01 7.18
N ASP A 128 7.79 0.50 7.91
CA ASP A 128 8.24 1.90 7.79
C ASP A 128 8.90 2.20 6.43
N THR A 129 9.27 1.15 5.67
CA THR A 129 9.89 1.31 4.36
C THR A 129 8.90 1.16 3.22
N PHE A 130 7.92 0.22 3.28
CA PHE A 130 6.99 -0.06 2.19
C PHE A 130 5.58 -0.38 2.68
N HIS A 131 4.59 -0.10 1.79
CA HIS A 131 3.20 -0.53 1.92
C HIS A 131 2.69 -1.18 0.62
N PRO A 132 3.22 -2.35 0.21
CA PRO A 132 2.96 -2.91 -1.12
C PRO A 132 1.49 -3.31 -1.33
N CYS A 133 0.79 -3.75 -0.28
CA CYS A 133 -0.63 -4.09 -0.38
C CYS A 133 -1.53 -2.88 -0.68
N GLN A 134 -1.12 -1.67 -0.28
CA GLN A 134 -1.84 -0.45 -0.66
C GLN A 134 -1.66 -0.18 -2.15
N LEU A 135 -0.43 -0.28 -2.65
CA LEU A 135 -0.15 -0.03 -4.07
C LEU A 135 -0.90 -0.98 -5.00
N LEU A 136 -1.12 -2.24 -4.62
CA LEU A 136 -1.98 -3.13 -5.40
C LEU A 136 -3.41 -2.58 -5.52
N ALA A 137 -3.95 -2.03 -4.43
CA ALA A 137 -5.29 -1.42 -4.43
C ALA A 137 -5.32 -0.12 -5.24
N ASP A 138 -4.29 0.71 -5.14
CA ASP A 138 -4.17 1.97 -5.88
C ASP A 138 -4.10 1.70 -7.39
N MET A 139 -3.28 0.74 -7.81
CA MET A 139 -3.16 0.33 -9.21
C MET A 139 -4.45 -0.31 -9.72
N GLN A 140 -5.12 -1.14 -8.93
CA GLN A 140 -6.45 -1.67 -9.27
C GLN A 140 -7.45 -0.53 -9.46
N THR A 141 -7.50 0.42 -8.53
CA THR A 141 -8.44 1.55 -8.56
C THR A 141 -8.20 2.43 -9.79
N TYR A 142 -6.93 2.74 -10.07
CA TYR A 142 -6.60 3.48 -11.29
C TYR A 142 -7.06 2.73 -12.54
N TYR A 143 -6.80 1.42 -12.60
CA TYR A 143 -7.19 0.57 -13.72
C TYR A 143 -8.72 0.54 -13.94
N GLU A 144 -9.50 0.42 -12.87
CA GLU A 144 -10.97 0.43 -12.94
C GLU A 144 -11.52 1.76 -13.48
N HIS A 145 -10.92 2.89 -13.12
CA HIS A 145 -11.41 4.22 -13.50
C HIS A 145 -10.85 4.73 -14.83
N ARG A 146 -9.63 4.35 -15.21
CA ARG A 146 -8.87 4.96 -16.33
C ARG A 146 -8.15 3.95 -17.24
N GLY A 147 -8.19 2.66 -16.94
CA GLY A 147 -7.41 1.65 -17.63
C GLY A 147 -5.93 1.68 -17.23
N SER A 148 -5.04 1.33 -18.15
CA SER A 148 -3.61 1.23 -17.87
C SER A 148 -3.00 2.55 -17.40
N ILE A 149 -2.19 2.48 -16.34
CA ILE A 149 -1.40 3.62 -15.83
C ILE A 149 -0.10 3.84 -16.63
N LYS A 150 0.26 2.90 -17.50
CA LYS A 150 1.48 2.97 -18.31
C LYS A 150 1.59 4.28 -19.09
N GLY A 151 2.76 4.95 -18.99
CA GLY A 151 3.04 6.23 -19.65
C GLY A 151 2.26 7.42 -19.08
N LYS A 152 1.57 7.27 -17.94
CA LYS A 152 0.86 8.35 -17.26
C LYS A 152 1.79 9.09 -16.30
N THR A 153 1.37 10.28 -15.89
CA THR A 153 2.06 11.07 -14.88
C THR A 153 1.32 11.00 -13.56
N VAL A 154 2.01 10.56 -12.53
CA VAL A 154 1.54 10.53 -11.14
C VAL A 154 2.27 11.62 -10.35
N ALA A 155 1.54 12.44 -9.61
CA ALA A 155 2.10 13.42 -8.70
C ALA A 155 1.93 12.94 -7.24
N TRP A 156 3.04 12.82 -6.54
CA TRP A 156 3.10 12.63 -5.09
C TRP A 156 3.40 13.96 -4.42
N LEU A 157 2.58 14.37 -3.44
CA LEU A 157 2.78 15.61 -2.69
C LEU A 157 2.82 15.33 -1.20
N GLY A 158 3.94 15.63 -0.55
CA GLY A 158 4.09 15.47 0.90
C GLY A 158 5.36 14.77 1.34
N ASP A 159 5.24 13.95 2.40
CA ASP A 159 6.38 13.25 3.03
C ASP A 159 6.93 12.13 2.13
N GLY A 160 8.25 12.02 2.08
CA GLY A 160 8.95 10.91 1.43
C GLY A 160 8.90 9.61 2.23
N ASN A 161 7.74 9.25 2.75
CA ASN A 161 7.49 8.12 3.63
C ASN A 161 7.40 6.76 2.90
N ASN A 162 6.97 5.71 3.60
CA ASN A 162 6.82 4.36 3.06
C ASN A 162 5.81 4.24 1.91
N MET A 163 4.78 5.09 1.88
CA MET A 163 3.86 5.16 0.73
C MET A 163 4.56 5.74 -0.49
N CYS A 164 5.29 6.85 -0.32
CA CYS A 164 6.12 7.44 -1.37
C CYS A 164 7.14 6.42 -1.91
N HIS A 165 7.83 5.70 -1.03
CA HIS A 165 8.76 4.62 -1.42
C HIS A 165 8.07 3.54 -2.25
N SER A 166 6.85 3.18 -1.90
CA SER A 166 6.09 2.18 -2.63
C SER A 166 5.66 2.70 -4.01
N TYR A 167 5.29 3.98 -4.15
CA TYR A 167 5.06 4.62 -5.45
C TYR A 167 6.31 4.69 -6.31
N ILE A 168 7.49 4.94 -5.72
CA ILE A 168 8.78 4.92 -6.42
C ILE A 168 9.04 3.54 -7.03
N THR A 169 8.84 2.46 -6.28
CA THR A 169 9.01 1.11 -6.81
C THR A 169 7.95 0.76 -7.86
N ALA A 170 6.72 1.22 -7.68
CA ALA A 170 5.63 1.02 -8.62
C ALA A 170 5.91 1.73 -9.97
N ALA A 171 6.55 2.90 -9.96
CA ALA A 171 6.79 3.69 -11.17
C ALA A 171 7.53 2.90 -12.25
N SER A 172 8.59 2.17 -11.89
CA SER A 172 9.35 1.33 -12.82
C SER A 172 8.61 0.05 -13.22
N LEU A 173 7.88 -0.57 -12.28
CA LEU A 173 7.17 -1.83 -12.51
C LEU A 173 5.91 -1.67 -13.38
N PHE A 174 5.22 -0.55 -13.26
CA PHE A 174 4.01 -0.23 -14.03
C PHE A 174 4.25 0.77 -15.19
N ASP A 175 5.51 1.18 -15.38
CA ASP A 175 5.97 2.06 -16.47
C ASP A 175 5.20 3.40 -16.51
N PHE A 176 5.14 4.13 -15.37
CA PHE A 176 4.60 5.47 -15.29
C PHE A 176 5.65 6.48 -14.80
N HIS A 177 5.40 7.77 -15.02
CA HIS A 177 6.26 8.86 -14.55
C HIS A 177 5.77 9.38 -13.21
N LEU A 178 6.61 9.29 -12.17
CA LEU A 178 6.31 9.79 -10.84
C LEU A 178 7.03 11.12 -10.60
N LYS A 179 6.27 12.18 -10.36
CA LYS A 179 6.79 13.47 -9.90
C LYS A 179 6.52 13.63 -8.43
N ILE A 180 7.58 13.75 -7.63
CA ILE A 180 7.50 13.87 -6.18
C ILE A 180 7.77 15.33 -5.80
N ALA A 181 6.84 15.97 -5.08
CA ALA A 181 7.10 17.22 -4.38
C ALA A 181 7.17 16.95 -2.88
N SER A 182 8.34 17.19 -2.29
CA SER A 182 8.62 16.99 -0.88
C SER A 182 9.55 18.07 -0.35
N PRO A 183 9.39 18.54 0.91
CA PRO A 183 10.37 19.39 1.56
C PRO A 183 11.73 18.71 1.58
N GLU A 184 12.81 19.48 1.48
CA GLU A 184 14.16 18.94 1.30
C GLU A 184 14.59 17.94 2.39
N GLN A 185 14.24 18.24 3.65
CA GLN A 185 14.54 17.38 4.80
C GLN A 185 13.63 16.12 4.94
N TYR A 186 12.59 16.03 4.14
CA TYR A 186 11.62 14.92 4.14
C TYR A 186 11.57 14.18 2.80
N ARG A 187 12.64 14.25 2.03
CA ARG A 187 12.80 13.51 0.78
C ARG A 187 12.82 12.00 1.02
N PRO A 188 12.33 11.20 0.08
CA PRO A 188 12.41 9.74 0.18
C PRO A 188 13.86 9.25 0.21
N ASP A 189 14.06 8.01 0.69
CA ASP A 189 15.37 7.38 0.77
C ASP A 189 16.10 7.40 -0.58
N ALA A 190 17.36 7.86 -0.57
CA ALA A 190 18.15 8.03 -1.77
C ALA A 190 18.49 6.73 -2.51
N LYS A 191 18.51 5.57 -1.82
CA LYS A 191 18.73 4.27 -2.47
C LYS A 191 17.49 3.84 -3.22
N ILE A 192 16.31 4.06 -2.62
CA ILE A 192 15.01 3.75 -3.23
C ILE A 192 14.78 4.66 -4.45
N LEU A 193 15.07 5.97 -4.34
CA LEU A 193 15.02 6.89 -5.48
C LEU A 193 15.89 6.41 -6.66
N ARG A 194 17.13 6.02 -6.39
CA ARG A 194 18.04 5.55 -7.45
C ARG A 194 17.55 4.26 -8.13
N SER A 195 16.81 3.40 -7.44
CA SER A 195 16.32 2.14 -8.01
C SER A 195 15.27 2.33 -9.11
N ALA A 196 14.56 3.45 -9.11
CA ALA A 196 13.51 3.75 -10.11
C ALA A 196 14.06 4.39 -11.41
N GLY A 197 15.35 4.71 -11.47
CA GLY A 197 15.97 5.27 -12.68
C GLY A 197 15.28 6.54 -13.17
N ASN A 198 14.94 6.60 -14.46
CA ASN A 198 14.34 7.77 -15.10
C ASN A 198 12.82 7.88 -14.91
N HIS A 199 12.20 6.98 -14.14
CA HIS A 199 10.75 7.03 -13.90
C HIS A 199 10.36 8.05 -12.83
N VAL A 200 11.30 8.62 -12.08
CA VAL A 200 11.04 9.49 -10.95
C VAL A 200 11.75 10.83 -11.11
N GLU A 201 11.00 11.92 -10.91
CA GLU A 201 11.51 13.29 -10.82
C GLU A 201 11.22 13.84 -9.42
N LEU A 202 12.22 14.49 -8.80
CA LEU A 202 12.11 15.08 -7.47
C LEU A 202 12.07 16.61 -7.55
N HIS A 203 11.06 17.20 -6.94
CA HIS A 203 10.80 18.64 -6.88
C HIS A 203 10.66 19.11 -5.43
N THR A 204 10.87 20.41 -5.20
CA THR A 204 10.49 21.08 -3.95
C THR A 204 9.21 21.90 -4.11
N ASP A 205 8.83 22.19 -5.35
CA ASP A 205 7.64 22.96 -5.67
C ASP A 205 6.47 22.04 -6.05
N PRO A 206 5.36 22.06 -5.29
CA PRO A 206 4.20 21.21 -5.55
C PRO A 206 3.48 21.54 -6.85
N GLU A 207 3.48 22.81 -7.30
CA GLU A 207 2.83 23.21 -8.56
C GLU A 207 3.53 22.56 -9.76
N THR A 208 4.86 22.50 -9.73
CA THR A 208 5.65 21.83 -10.79
C THR A 208 5.37 20.35 -10.85
N ALA A 209 5.27 19.68 -9.70
CA ALA A 209 5.03 18.24 -9.66
C ALA A 209 3.62 17.86 -10.13
N ILE A 210 2.59 18.62 -9.70
CA ILE A 210 1.19 18.29 -10.01
C ILE A 210 0.80 18.67 -11.44
N LYS A 211 1.54 19.55 -12.09
CA LYS A 211 1.20 20.05 -13.41
C LYS A 211 1.03 18.93 -14.44
N ASN A 212 -0.18 18.87 -15.04
CA ASN A 212 -0.58 17.86 -16.02
C ASN A 212 -0.54 16.41 -15.50
N ALA A 213 -0.63 16.18 -14.19
CA ALA A 213 -0.73 14.84 -13.63
C ALA A 213 -2.06 14.15 -14.02
N ASP A 214 -2.01 12.82 -14.23
CA ASP A 214 -3.17 11.96 -14.44
C ASP A 214 -3.72 11.41 -13.10
N LEU A 215 -2.85 11.34 -12.09
CA LEU A 215 -3.17 10.90 -10.73
C LEU A 215 -2.42 11.79 -9.74
N VAL A 216 -3.11 12.26 -8.71
CA VAL A 216 -2.56 13.02 -7.58
C VAL A 216 -2.70 12.18 -6.32
N VAL A 217 -1.61 12.01 -5.59
CA VAL A 217 -1.56 11.19 -4.37
C VAL A 217 -0.89 11.96 -3.24
N THR A 218 -1.42 11.82 -2.06
CA THR A 218 -0.79 12.30 -0.82
C THR A 218 -1.03 11.31 0.32
N ASP A 219 -0.33 11.51 1.41
CA ASP A 219 -0.51 10.79 2.66
C ASP A 219 -0.32 11.75 3.85
N VAL A 220 -0.65 11.29 5.05
CA VAL A 220 -0.48 12.08 6.29
C VAL A 220 0.93 12.62 6.42
N TRP A 221 1.07 13.84 6.91
CA TRP A 221 2.37 14.48 7.12
C TRP A 221 3.12 13.95 8.35
N ALA A 222 2.38 13.42 9.33
CA ALA A 222 2.94 12.74 10.50
C ALA A 222 2.37 11.32 10.56
N SER A 223 3.23 10.33 10.34
CA SER A 223 2.87 8.92 10.43
C SER A 223 2.69 8.49 11.90
N MET A 224 2.06 7.34 12.12
CA MET A 224 1.91 6.74 13.45
C MET A 224 3.28 6.59 14.14
N GLY A 225 3.42 7.14 15.34
CA GLY A 225 4.66 7.20 16.11
C GLY A 225 5.45 8.51 15.96
N GLN A 226 4.95 9.47 15.17
CA GLN A 226 5.56 10.81 14.95
C GLN A 226 4.68 11.94 15.50
N GLU A 227 3.74 11.64 16.40
CA GLU A 227 2.74 12.59 16.90
C GLU A 227 3.38 13.79 17.60
N ALA A 228 4.55 13.62 18.22
CA ALA A 228 5.30 14.70 18.89
C ALA A 228 5.83 15.77 17.89
N GLU A 229 5.98 15.44 16.62
CA GLU A 229 6.47 16.36 15.57
C GLU A 229 5.35 17.04 14.78
N THR A 230 4.08 16.75 15.08
CA THR A 230 2.92 17.14 14.27
C THR A 230 2.88 18.62 13.97
N GLU A 231 3.09 19.50 14.97
CA GLU A 231 2.98 20.95 14.77
C GLU A 231 4.10 21.52 13.91
N SER A 232 5.34 21.07 14.11
CA SER A 232 6.49 21.48 13.29
C SER A 232 6.33 21.00 11.85
N ARG A 233 5.86 19.76 11.65
CA ARG A 233 5.60 19.19 10.32
C ARG A 233 4.47 19.93 9.62
N ARG A 234 3.37 20.29 10.29
CA ARG A 234 2.29 21.10 9.71
C ARG A 234 2.79 22.40 9.09
N SER A 235 3.65 23.13 9.78
CA SER A 235 4.22 24.39 9.27
C SER A 235 5.04 24.16 7.98
N ILE A 236 5.86 23.11 7.96
CA ILE A 236 6.76 22.81 6.85
C ILE A 236 5.99 22.27 5.65
N PHE A 237 4.99 21.41 5.87
CA PHE A 237 4.22 20.75 4.81
C PHE A 237 3.04 21.58 4.31
N ARG A 238 2.68 22.69 4.95
CA ARG A 238 1.55 23.53 4.54
C ARG A 238 1.51 23.88 3.03
N PRO A 239 2.64 24.18 2.35
CA PRO A 239 2.65 24.43 0.91
C PRO A 239 2.29 23.19 0.05
N TYR A 240 2.40 21.98 0.62
CA TYR A 240 2.14 20.71 -0.08
C TYR A 240 0.71 20.19 0.12
N GLN A 241 -0.15 20.95 0.83
CA GLN A 241 -1.56 20.58 1.00
C GLN A 241 -2.25 20.45 -0.34
N VAL A 242 -2.83 19.30 -0.63
CA VAL A 242 -3.65 19.11 -1.83
C VAL A 242 -4.99 19.81 -1.64
N ASN A 243 -5.18 20.90 -2.33
CA ASN A 243 -6.38 21.73 -2.35
C ASN A 243 -6.89 21.90 -3.78
N THR A 244 -8.05 22.53 -3.94
CA THR A 244 -8.67 22.76 -5.26
C THR A 244 -7.79 23.59 -6.21
N GLY A 245 -6.99 24.51 -5.68
CA GLY A 245 -6.02 25.30 -6.46
C GLY A 245 -4.95 24.41 -7.09
N LEU A 246 -4.29 23.54 -6.28
CA LEU A 246 -3.33 22.58 -6.81
C LEU A 246 -3.98 21.56 -7.75
N MET A 247 -5.14 20.99 -7.39
CA MET A 247 -5.85 20.04 -8.26
C MET A 247 -6.22 20.65 -9.63
N SER A 248 -6.45 21.96 -9.72
CA SER A 248 -6.74 22.63 -10.98
C SER A 248 -5.57 22.64 -11.98
N LEU A 249 -4.32 22.44 -11.49
CA LEU A 249 -3.11 22.33 -12.33
C LEU A 249 -2.91 20.94 -12.91
N ALA A 250 -3.53 19.92 -12.31
CA ALA A 250 -3.57 18.58 -12.87
C ALA A 250 -4.50 18.50 -14.09
N LYS A 251 -4.51 17.39 -14.80
CA LYS A 251 -5.45 17.21 -15.91
C LYS A 251 -6.90 17.23 -15.40
N GLN A 252 -7.82 17.74 -16.20
CA GLN A 252 -9.23 17.82 -15.85
C GLN A 252 -9.83 16.47 -15.37
N LYS A 253 -9.35 15.34 -15.93
CA LYS A 253 -9.77 13.99 -15.58
C LYS A 253 -8.82 13.31 -14.59
N ALA A 254 -7.91 14.05 -13.96
CA ALA A 254 -7.02 13.49 -12.94
C ALA A 254 -7.83 12.91 -11.79
N LEU A 255 -7.35 11.78 -11.25
CA LEU A 255 -7.89 11.19 -10.03
C LEU A 255 -7.11 11.70 -8.81
N PHE A 256 -7.76 11.69 -7.66
CA PHE A 256 -7.14 11.90 -6.35
C PHE A 256 -7.25 10.62 -5.52
N MET A 257 -6.13 10.19 -4.92
CA MET A 257 -6.03 9.03 -4.03
C MET A 257 -5.35 9.38 -2.72
N HIS A 258 -5.71 8.65 -1.66
CA HIS A 258 -5.14 8.74 -0.31
C HIS A 258 -5.40 7.44 0.44
N CYS A 259 -4.36 6.81 0.98
CA CYS A 259 -4.47 5.50 1.64
C CYS A 259 -5.32 5.49 2.93
N LEU A 260 -5.72 6.66 3.43
CA LEU A 260 -6.48 6.86 4.66
C LEU A 260 -5.79 6.29 5.94
N PRO A 261 -6.01 6.89 7.14
CA PRO A 261 -6.91 8.02 7.42
C PRO A 261 -6.35 9.34 6.89
N ALA A 262 -7.22 10.27 6.50
CA ALA A 262 -6.82 11.60 6.07
C ALA A 262 -7.19 12.66 7.12
N HIS A 263 -6.33 13.67 7.28
CA HIS A 263 -6.58 14.83 8.14
C HIS A 263 -7.02 16.01 7.28
N ARG A 264 -8.34 16.17 7.14
CA ARG A 264 -8.93 17.29 6.40
C ARG A 264 -8.47 18.63 6.96
N GLY A 265 -7.90 19.48 6.09
CA GLY A 265 -7.30 20.76 6.47
C GLY A 265 -5.80 20.69 6.73
N ASP A 266 -5.20 19.49 6.86
CA ASP A 266 -3.77 19.27 6.86
C ASP A 266 -3.30 18.88 5.44
N GLU A 267 -3.00 17.62 5.12
CA GLU A 267 -2.45 17.20 3.83
C GLU A 267 -3.44 17.31 2.66
N VAL A 268 -4.74 17.33 2.94
CA VAL A 268 -5.79 17.47 1.92
C VAL A 268 -6.97 18.29 2.46
N THR A 269 -7.60 19.10 1.59
CA THR A 269 -8.83 19.81 1.93
C THR A 269 -10.07 18.92 1.76
N ALA A 270 -11.15 19.24 2.50
CA ALA A 270 -12.42 18.51 2.39
C ALA A 270 -12.97 18.52 0.96
N ASP A 271 -12.88 19.66 0.27
CA ASP A 271 -13.38 19.84 -1.10
C ASP A 271 -12.69 18.89 -2.10
N VAL A 272 -11.44 18.52 -1.85
CA VAL A 272 -10.69 17.58 -2.70
C VAL A 272 -11.05 16.14 -2.35
N ILE A 273 -10.94 15.74 -1.08
CA ILE A 273 -11.15 14.35 -0.69
C ILE A 273 -12.60 13.89 -0.86
N ASP A 274 -13.56 14.81 -0.70
CA ASP A 274 -14.99 14.55 -0.91
C ASP A 274 -15.47 15.02 -2.30
N GLY A 275 -14.54 15.49 -3.15
CA GLY A 275 -14.80 16.04 -4.48
C GLY A 275 -14.91 14.98 -5.58
N PRO A 276 -15.31 15.39 -6.81
CA PRO A 276 -15.64 14.47 -7.91
C PRO A 276 -14.44 13.76 -8.51
N GLN A 277 -13.21 14.22 -8.27
CA GLN A 277 -11.97 13.58 -8.72
C GLN A 277 -11.43 12.56 -7.71
N SER A 278 -11.97 12.55 -6.49
CA SER A 278 -11.56 11.64 -5.43
C SER A 278 -12.13 10.24 -5.64
N VAL A 279 -11.25 9.25 -5.54
CA VAL A 279 -11.61 7.82 -5.60
C VAL A 279 -11.17 7.07 -4.34
N VAL A 280 -10.95 7.79 -3.23
CA VAL A 280 -10.40 7.24 -1.98
C VAL A 280 -11.28 6.15 -1.36
N TRP A 281 -12.60 6.19 -1.58
CA TRP A 281 -13.51 5.16 -1.07
C TRP A 281 -13.44 3.87 -1.89
N ASP A 282 -13.30 3.97 -3.21
CA ASP A 282 -13.06 2.83 -4.10
C ASP A 282 -11.67 2.23 -3.82
N GLU A 283 -10.66 3.07 -3.66
CA GLU A 283 -9.30 2.69 -3.26
C GLU A 283 -9.30 1.90 -1.94
N ALA A 284 -9.97 2.41 -0.90
CA ALA A 284 -10.11 1.71 0.38
C ALA A 284 -10.86 0.37 0.24
N GLY A 285 -11.91 0.32 -0.57
CA GLY A 285 -12.67 -0.90 -0.87
C GLY A 285 -11.85 -1.93 -1.65
N ASN A 286 -11.04 -1.48 -2.59
CA ASN A 286 -10.17 -2.32 -3.41
C ASN A 286 -9.05 -3.01 -2.62
N ARG A 287 -8.75 -2.56 -1.38
CA ARG A 287 -7.90 -3.29 -0.45
C ARG A 287 -8.37 -4.74 -0.24
N LEU A 288 -9.68 -4.97 -0.19
CA LEU A 288 -10.23 -6.31 -0.10
C LEU A 288 -9.91 -7.14 -1.36
N HIS A 289 -10.18 -6.58 -2.53
CA HIS A 289 -10.11 -7.31 -3.79
C HIS A 289 -8.68 -7.60 -4.23
N SER A 290 -7.77 -6.62 -4.09
CA SER A 290 -6.34 -6.79 -4.38
C SER A 290 -5.68 -7.81 -3.44
N GLN A 291 -6.05 -7.80 -2.14
CA GLN A 291 -5.53 -8.77 -1.18
C GLN A 291 -6.08 -10.18 -1.41
N LYS A 292 -7.33 -10.33 -1.86
CA LYS A 292 -7.86 -11.63 -2.30
C LYS A 292 -7.03 -12.21 -3.43
N ALA A 293 -6.79 -11.42 -4.48
CA ALA A 293 -5.99 -11.86 -5.62
C ALA A 293 -4.53 -12.16 -5.25
N LEU A 294 -3.94 -11.38 -4.33
CA LEU A 294 -2.60 -11.66 -3.80
C LEU A 294 -2.55 -12.99 -3.02
N LEU A 295 -3.53 -13.25 -2.15
CA LEU A 295 -3.63 -14.50 -1.40
C LEU A 295 -3.78 -15.71 -2.32
N GLU A 296 -4.63 -15.61 -3.34
CA GLU A 296 -4.79 -16.65 -4.36
C GLU A 296 -3.48 -16.89 -5.11
N PHE A 297 -2.77 -15.83 -5.51
CA PHE A 297 -1.47 -15.92 -6.19
C PHE A 297 -0.39 -16.61 -5.34
N LEU A 298 -0.37 -16.37 -4.04
CA LEU A 298 0.66 -16.93 -3.14
C LEU A 298 0.34 -18.35 -2.66
N LEU A 299 -0.93 -18.76 -2.62
CA LEU A 299 -1.40 -20.00 -1.99
C LEU A 299 -1.90 -21.08 -2.96
N GLN A 300 -1.97 -20.77 -4.24
CA GLN A 300 -2.24 -21.72 -5.32
C GLN A 300 -0.94 -22.19 -5.97
#